data_a2a03119eedf3457c8f4921ca0bfeb40
#
_entry.id   a2a03119eedf3457c8f4921ca0bfeb40
#
_cell.length_a   1.000
_cell.length_b   1.000
_cell.length_c   1.000
_cell.angle_alpha   90.00
_cell.angle_beta   90.00
_cell.angle_gamma   90.00
#
_symmetry.space_group_name_H-M   'P 1'
#
loop_
_entity.id
_entity.type
_entity.pdbx_description
1 polymer ?
#
loop_
_entity_poly.entity_id
_entity_poly.type
_entity_poly.pdbx_seq_one_letter_code
_entity_poly.pdbx_strand_id
1 'polypeptide(L)'
;MENKINFSPPSTREGKGVRFLLTTFSILLCSLQAVAQSLPRVAPEQVGMDSHRLLHADEAIHRAIDHKEIPGAVLAVIRHGKMAYLKAYGNKRIYPNVEPMEINTVFDMASCSKSMSTAVSVMILVERGQLRLLDRVSFYLPDFQEWRGENGEKKDIRIIDLMTHTSGLPPYAPVSELQEKYGSPNPKGLMEYISTCKREFKPQTKFQYSCLNYITLQHIIETITGQSLRDFAKENIFDILGMQYTDYLPTIQQQDGKWINTVACPWMDRIAPTEKQKDGSVLCGQVHDPLARILKGGISVN
;
A
#
# COMPACT_ATOMS: atom_id res chain seq x y z
N MET A 1 57.37 52.60 32.20
CA MET A 1 56.39 53.68 32.45
C MET A 1 55.04 53.10 32.11
N GLU A 2 54.38 52.64 33.16
CA GLU A 2 52.99 52.04 33.10
C GLU A 2 51.98 53.18 33.32
N ASN A 3 51.08 53.34 32.39
CA ASN A 3 49.91 54.20 32.58
C ASN A 3 48.70 53.35 32.89
N LYS A 4 48.33 53.28 34.16
CA LYS A 4 47.04 52.71 34.65
C LYS A 4 45.94 53.74 34.44
N ILE A 5 44.94 53.44 33.65
CA ILE A 5 43.72 54.21 33.53
C ILE A 5 42.67 53.58 34.47
N ASN A 6 42.26 54.28 35.49
CA ASN A 6 41.20 53.98 36.44
C ASN A 6 39.85 54.32 35.82
N PHE A 7 38.95 53.36 35.72
CA PHE A 7 37.54 53.57 35.43
C PHE A 7 36.73 53.44 36.72
N SER A 8 36.08 54.49 37.16
CA SER A 8 35.09 54.48 38.21
C SER A 8 33.70 54.18 37.60
N PRO A 9 32.83 53.38 38.26
CA PRO A 9 31.50 53.12 37.75
C PRO A 9 30.54 54.31 38.02
N PRO A 10 29.60 54.57 37.10
CA PRO A 10 28.60 55.62 37.33
C PRO A 10 27.48 55.14 38.27
N SER A 11 27.02 56.10 39.09
CA SER A 11 25.99 55.99 40.13
C SER A 11 24.64 55.55 39.62
N THR A 12 24.00 54.71 40.41
CA THR A 12 22.58 54.34 40.31
C THR A 12 21.64 55.55 40.39
N ARG A 13 20.83 55.71 39.35
CA ARG A 13 19.64 56.58 39.38
C ARG A 13 18.41 55.70 39.32
N GLU A 14 17.63 55.68 40.39
CA GLU A 14 16.31 55.11 40.47
C GLU A 14 15.38 55.72 39.40
N GLY A 15 14.86 54.91 38.50
CA GLY A 15 13.87 55.29 37.49
C GLY A 15 12.71 54.31 37.50
N LYS A 16 11.56 54.83 37.85
CA LYS A 16 10.22 54.26 38.03
C LYS A 16 9.93 53.08 37.12
N GLY A 17 9.42 52.00 37.74
CA GLY A 17 9.04 50.77 37.08
C GLY A 17 8.00 50.93 35.97
N VAL A 18 8.39 50.48 34.79
CA VAL A 18 7.45 50.13 33.74
C VAL A 18 7.29 48.60 33.82
N ARG A 19 6.17 48.18 34.39
CA ARG A 19 5.74 46.79 34.35
C ARG A 19 5.44 46.47 32.89
N PHE A 20 6.36 45.80 32.21
CA PHE A 20 6.08 45.08 30.97
C PHE A 20 5.20 43.88 31.34
N LEU A 21 3.91 43.98 31.06
CA LEU A 21 3.02 42.82 30.96
C LEU A 21 3.50 42.05 29.72
N LEU A 22 4.27 41.01 29.95
CA LEU A 22 4.47 39.92 28.97
C LEU A 22 3.13 39.19 28.87
N THR A 23 2.25 39.68 28.00
CA THR A 23 1.17 38.86 27.45
C THR A 23 1.80 37.76 26.62
N THR A 24 2.03 36.61 27.24
CA THR A 24 2.24 35.35 26.54
C THR A 24 0.99 35.08 25.73
N PHE A 25 1.03 35.46 24.46
CA PHE A 25 0.12 34.99 23.44
C PHE A 25 0.43 33.52 23.22
N SER A 26 -0.17 32.66 24.06
CA SER A 26 -0.22 31.22 23.77
C SER A 26 -1.01 31.04 22.48
N ILE A 27 -0.32 31.02 21.37
CA ILE A 27 -0.85 30.48 20.11
C ILE A 27 -1.11 29.02 20.41
N LEU A 28 -2.34 28.73 20.81
CA LEU A 28 -2.91 27.40 20.82
C LEU A 28 -2.95 26.97 19.34
N LEU A 29 -1.86 26.38 18.88
CA LEU A 29 -1.87 25.62 17.63
C LEU A 29 -2.84 24.46 17.89
N CYS A 30 -4.13 24.69 17.65
CA CYS A 30 -5.06 23.61 17.35
C CYS A 30 -4.52 22.97 16.08
N SER A 31 -3.69 21.95 16.25
CA SER A 31 -3.52 20.94 15.23
C SER A 31 -4.93 20.39 14.98
N LEU A 32 -5.62 20.96 14.00
CA LEU A 32 -6.76 20.29 13.38
C LEU A 32 -6.18 19.00 12.82
N GLN A 33 -6.19 17.96 13.63
CA GLN A 33 -6.14 16.63 13.09
C GLN A 33 -7.37 16.55 12.21
N ALA A 34 -7.16 16.57 10.90
CA ALA A 34 -8.20 16.24 9.94
C ALA A 34 -8.60 14.79 10.21
N VAL A 35 -9.57 14.62 11.13
CA VAL A 35 -10.22 13.32 11.29
C VAL A 35 -10.92 13.12 9.96
N ALA A 36 -10.48 12.12 9.20
CA ALA A 36 -11.12 11.77 7.95
C ALA A 36 -12.61 11.53 8.22
N GLN A 37 -13.42 12.48 7.81
CA GLN A 37 -14.86 12.35 7.96
C GLN A 37 -15.35 11.32 6.97
N SER A 38 -16.20 10.39 7.44
CA SER A 38 -16.90 9.48 6.53
C SER A 38 -17.62 10.30 5.47
N LEU A 39 -17.55 9.87 4.22
CA LEU A 39 -18.24 10.55 3.12
C LEU A 39 -19.73 10.68 3.43
N PRO A 40 -20.32 11.88 3.27
CA PRO A 40 -21.74 12.07 3.51
C PRO A 40 -22.58 11.20 2.58
N ARG A 41 -23.54 10.49 3.13
CA ARG A 41 -24.50 9.67 2.36
C ARG A 41 -25.61 10.55 1.80
N VAL A 42 -25.91 10.39 0.54
CA VAL A 42 -26.95 11.15 -0.18
C VAL A 42 -27.74 10.23 -1.10
N ALA A 43 -28.94 10.65 -1.47
CA ALA A 43 -29.69 9.98 -2.54
C ALA A 43 -28.96 10.13 -3.88
N PRO A 44 -28.95 9.12 -4.76
CA PRO A 44 -28.29 9.16 -6.06
C PRO A 44 -28.65 10.42 -6.89
N GLU A 45 -29.89 10.84 -6.86
CA GLU A 45 -30.42 12.00 -7.60
C GLU A 45 -29.75 13.30 -7.20
N GLN A 46 -29.33 13.44 -5.92
CA GLN A 46 -28.66 14.64 -5.43
C GLN A 46 -27.24 14.83 -6.02
N VAL A 47 -26.71 13.79 -6.63
CA VAL A 47 -25.41 13.83 -7.33
C VAL A 47 -25.58 13.55 -8.84
N GLY A 48 -26.81 13.69 -9.37
CA GLY A 48 -27.10 13.51 -10.78
C GLY A 48 -26.96 12.07 -11.26
N MET A 49 -27.30 11.11 -10.40
CA MET A 49 -27.41 9.69 -10.72
C MET A 49 -28.87 9.24 -10.64
N ASP A 50 -29.24 8.23 -11.41
CA ASP A 50 -30.55 7.65 -11.43
C ASP A 50 -30.56 6.37 -10.58
N SER A 51 -31.37 6.36 -9.51
CA SER A 51 -31.49 5.21 -8.60
C SER A 51 -32.02 3.97 -9.32
N HIS A 52 -32.91 4.10 -10.30
CA HIS A 52 -33.42 2.96 -11.07
C HIS A 52 -32.30 2.30 -11.90
N ARG A 53 -31.39 3.09 -12.46
CA ARG A 53 -30.25 2.55 -13.22
C ARG A 53 -29.25 1.81 -12.31
N LEU A 54 -29.13 2.20 -11.04
CA LEU A 54 -28.28 1.50 -10.08
C LEU A 54 -28.81 0.09 -9.76
N LEU A 55 -30.11 -0.18 -9.94
CA LEU A 55 -30.66 -1.53 -9.79
C LEU A 55 -30.05 -2.54 -10.77
N HIS A 56 -29.58 -2.10 -11.94
CA HIS A 56 -28.87 -3.00 -12.85
C HIS A 56 -27.53 -3.52 -12.27
N ALA A 57 -26.90 -2.75 -11.40
CA ALA A 57 -25.71 -3.22 -10.68
C ALA A 57 -26.10 -4.29 -9.64
N ASP A 58 -27.23 -4.10 -8.94
CA ASP A 58 -27.77 -5.11 -8.02
C ASP A 58 -28.07 -6.42 -8.77
N GLU A 59 -28.76 -6.33 -9.90
CA GLU A 59 -29.09 -7.50 -10.73
C GLU A 59 -27.83 -8.24 -11.21
N ALA A 60 -26.78 -7.49 -11.60
CA ALA A 60 -25.53 -8.09 -12.04
C ALA A 60 -24.84 -8.85 -10.90
N ILE A 61 -24.80 -8.25 -9.70
CA ILE A 61 -24.20 -8.88 -8.52
C ILE A 61 -25.02 -10.12 -8.09
N HIS A 62 -26.34 -10.02 -8.07
CA HIS A 62 -27.20 -11.16 -7.71
C HIS A 62 -26.99 -12.31 -8.70
N ARG A 63 -26.94 -12.05 -10.01
CA ARG A 63 -26.64 -13.10 -11.00
C ARG A 63 -25.30 -13.79 -10.73
N ALA A 64 -24.23 -13.04 -10.43
CA ALA A 64 -22.94 -13.63 -10.13
C ALA A 64 -22.98 -14.51 -8.86
N ILE A 65 -23.75 -14.11 -7.83
CA ILE A 65 -23.94 -14.91 -6.61
C ILE A 65 -24.76 -16.17 -6.92
N ASP A 66 -25.85 -16.05 -7.66
CA ASP A 66 -26.74 -17.16 -8.01
C ASP A 66 -26.01 -18.21 -8.89
N HIS A 67 -25.13 -17.74 -9.78
CA HIS A 67 -24.25 -18.61 -10.57
C HIS A 67 -23.03 -19.14 -9.79
N LYS A 68 -22.87 -18.76 -8.50
CA LYS A 68 -21.74 -19.16 -7.64
C LYS A 68 -20.38 -18.70 -8.15
N GLU A 69 -20.35 -17.62 -8.91
CA GLU A 69 -19.11 -16.99 -9.38
C GLU A 69 -18.41 -16.23 -8.24
N ILE A 70 -19.19 -15.63 -7.33
CA ILE A 70 -18.74 -14.99 -6.10
C ILE A 70 -19.65 -15.35 -4.92
N PRO A 71 -19.12 -15.41 -3.69
CA PRO A 71 -19.96 -15.69 -2.52
C PRO A 71 -20.79 -14.47 -2.09
N GLY A 72 -20.29 -13.28 -2.35
CA GLY A 72 -20.90 -12.01 -1.99
C GLY A 72 -20.04 -10.83 -2.43
N ALA A 73 -20.56 -9.63 -2.22
CA ALA A 73 -19.89 -8.38 -2.58
C ALA A 73 -20.33 -7.22 -1.70
N VAL A 74 -19.55 -6.15 -1.68
CA VAL A 74 -19.96 -4.82 -1.24
C VAL A 74 -19.79 -3.86 -2.41
N LEU A 75 -20.87 -3.17 -2.79
CA LEU A 75 -20.82 -2.12 -3.82
C LEU A 75 -20.91 -0.75 -3.16
N ALA A 76 -19.94 0.10 -3.48
CA ALA A 76 -19.96 1.51 -3.11
C ALA A 76 -19.87 2.37 -4.39
N VAL A 77 -20.75 3.37 -4.52
CA VAL A 77 -20.70 4.36 -5.59
C VAL A 77 -20.55 5.74 -4.99
N ILE A 78 -19.45 6.39 -5.34
CA ILE A 78 -19.10 7.72 -4.85
C ILE A 78 -19.08 8.69 -6.02
N ARG A 79 -19.75 9.82 -5.87
CA ARG A 79 -19.75 10.91 -6.86
C ARG A 79 -19.71 12.27 -6.16
N HIS A 80 -18.86 13.18 -6.66
CA HIS A 80 -18.67 14.51 -6.09
C HIS A 80 -18.37 14.50 -4.57
N GLY A 81 -17.52 13.55 -4.12
CA GLY A 81 -17.16 13.40 -2.72
C GLY A 81 -18.30 12.94 -1.80
N LYS A 82 -19.37 12.36 -2.34
CA LYS A 82 -20.52 11.87 -1.59
C LYS A 82 -20.80 10.41 -1.91
N MET A 83 -21.20 9.64 -0.89
CA MET A 83 -21.60 8.24 -1.01
C MET A 83 -23.04 8.17 -1.51
N ALA A 84 -23.23 7.95 -2.82
CA ALA A 84 -24.54 7.87 -3.43
C ALA A 84 -25.18 6.47 -3.31
N TYR A 85 -24.36 5.43 -3.18
CA TYR A 85 -24.82 4.05 -3.03
C TYR A 85 -23.85 3.23 -2.20
N LEU A 86 -24.35 2.41 -1.28
CA LEU A 86 -23.54 1.48 -0.50
C LEU A 86 -24.43 0.32 -0.06
N LYS A 87 -24.12 -0.91 -0.51
CA LYS A 87 -24.91 -2.11 -0.24
C LYS A 87 -24.03 -3.34 -0.18
N ALA A 88 -24.37 -4.26 0.72
CA ALA A 88 -23.77 -5.57 0.85
C ALA A 88 -24.69 -6.64 0.26
N TYR A 89 -24.13 -7.70 -0.33
CA TYR A 89 -24.82 -8.76 -1.02
C TYR A 89 -24.23 -10.11 -0.64
N GLY A 90 -25.06 -11.14 -0.52
CA GLY A 90 -24.63 -12.51 -0.28
C GLY A 90 -23.87 -12.71 1.03
N ASN A 91 -22.80 -13.47 0.98
CA ASN A 91 -22.05 -13.90 2.15
C ASN A 91 -20.57 -13.50 2.09
N LYS A 92 -19.99 -13.08 3.23
CA LYS A 92 -18.53 -12.88 3.34
C LYS A 92 -17.80 -14.23 3.46
N ARG A 93 -18.51 -15.26 3.93
CA ARG A 93 -17.98 -16.61 4.13
C ARG A 93 -19.05 -17.64 3.77
N ILE A 94 -18.65 -18.71 3.09
CA ILE A 94 -19.52 -19.84 2.74
C ILE A 94 -19.01 -21.19 3.30
N TYR A 95 -17.83 -21.19 3.92
CA TYR A 95 -17.19 -22.37 4.49
C TYR A 95 -16.27 -21.96 5.67
N PRO A 96 -16.21 -22.72 6.78
CA PRO A 96 -17.04 -23.90 7.10
C PRO A 96 -18.49 -23.55 7.47
N ASN A 97 -18.72 -22.32 7.91
CA ASN A 97 -20.04 -21.79 8.24
C ASN A 97 -20.38 -20.64 7.30
N VAL A 98 -21.68 -20.45 7.06
CA VAL A 98 -22.17 -19.34 6.26
C VAL A 98 -22.28 -18.10 7.16
N GLU A 99 -21.67 -16.99 6.72
CA GLU A 99 -21.74 -15.69 7.38
C GLU A 99 -22.14 -14.62 6.36
N PRO A 100 -23.16 -13.78 6.67
CA PRO A 100 -23.63 -12.77 5.74
C PRO A 100 -22.56 -11.71 5.45
N MET A 101 -22.60 -11.14 4.25
CA MET A 101 -21.78 -9.97 3.89
C MET A 101 -22.32 -8.73 4.60
N GLU A 102 -21.40 -7.92 5.13
CA GLU A 102 -21.71 -6.65 5.77
C GLU A 102 -20.97 -5.51 5.09
N ILE A 103 -21.50 -4.27 5.16
CA ILE A 103 -20.87 -3.10 4.56
C ILE A 103 -19.52 -2.72 5.19
N ASN A 104 -19.24 -3.26 6.37
CA ASN A 104 -17.99 -3.08 7.11
C ASN A 104 -17.06 -4.29 6.99
N THR A 105 -17.36 -5.25 6.10
CA THR A 105 -16.47 -6.37 5.81
C THR A 105 -15.15 -5.86 5.25
N VAL A 106 -14.05 -6.45 5.71
CA VAL A 106 -12.68 -6.15 5.27
C VAL A 106 -12.24 -7.21 4.27
N PHE A 107 -11.56 -6.79 3.21
CA PHE A 107 -11.19 -7.66 2.09
C PHE A 107 -9.68 -7.74 1.91
N ASP A 108 -9.18 -8.90 1.47
CA ASP A 108 -7.86 -8.98 0.85
C ASP A 108 -7.92 -8.23 -0.48
N MET A 109 -7.20 -7.12 -0.56
CA MET A 109 -7.21 -6.23 -1.73
C MET A 109 -6.41 -6.78 -2.90
N ALA A 110 -5.66 -7.86 -2.70
CA ALA A 110 -4.85 -8.49 -3.73
C ALA A 110 -4.11 -7.45 -4.59
N SER A 111 -4.26 -7.52 -5.91
CA SER A 111 -3.57 -6.59 -6.82
C SER A 111 -4.08 -5.14 -6.80
N CYS A 112 -5.21 -4.85 -6.17
CA CYS A 112 -5.62 -3.46 -5.93
C CYS A 112 -4.60 -2.71 -5.04
N SER A 113 -3.85 -3.44 -4.21
CA SER A 113 -2.75 -2.90 -3.41
C SER A 113 -1.70 -2.16 -4.26
N LYS A 114 -1.50 -2.60 -5.50
CA LYS A 114 -0.54 -1.97 -6.42
C LYS A 114 -0.90 -0.51 -6.67
N SER A 115 -2.17 -0.23 -6.97
CA SER A 115 -2.65 1.13 -7.25
C SER A 115 -2.92 1.93 -5.97
N MET A 116 -3.46 1.30 -4.92
CA MET A 116 -3.84 1.98 -3.69
C MET A 116 -2.65 2.36 -2.81
N SER A 117 -1.60 1.57 -2.81
CA SER A 117 -0.45 1.72 -1.92
C SER A 117 0.85 1.95 -2.67
N THR A 118 1.34 0.94 -3.42
CA THR A 118 2.68 1.00 -4.02
C THR A 118 2.83 2.15 -5.02
N ALA A 119 1.87 2.31 -5.95
CA ALA A 119 1.93 3.39 -6.94
C ALA A 119 1.82 4.77 -6.28
N VAL A 120 0.94 4.93 -5.29
CA VAL A 120 0.82 6.18 -4.53
C VAL A 120 2.11 6.48 -3.77
N SER A 121 2.72 5.47 -3.14
CA SER A 121 4.02 5.62 -2.45
C SER A 121 5.12 6.08 -3.41
N VAL A 122 5.19 5.51 -4.63
CA VAL A 122 6.11 5.98 -5.68
C VAL A 122 5.85 7.44 -6.02
N MET A 123 4.58 7.84 -6.20
CA MET A 123 4.23 9.23 -6.54
C MET A 123 4.54 10.21 -5.41
N ILE A 124 4.42 9.81 -4.15
CA ILE A 124 4.87 10.60 -3.00
C ILE A 124 6.38 10.83 -3.03
N LEU A 125 7.16 9.79 -3.39
CA LEU A 125 8.63 9.94 -3.54
C LEU A 125 8.98 10.83 -4.73
N VAL A 126 8.20 10.81 -5.82
CA VAL A 126 8.35 11.74 -6.95
C VAL A 126 8.07 13.18 -6.51
N GLU A 127 6.98 13.42 -5.79
CA GLU A 127 6.62 14.73 -5.25
C GLU A 127 7.73 15.29 -4.33
N ARG A 128 8.35 14.43 -3.52
CA ARG A 128 9.47 14.78 -2.63
C ARG A 128 10.82 14.95 -3.36
N GLY A 129 10.88 14.70 -4.66
CA GLY A 129 12.11 14.76 -5.45
C GLY A 129 13.12 13.64 -5.13
N GLN A 130 12.70 12.58 -4.45
CA GLN A 130 13.53 11.44 -4.07
C GLN A 130 13.62 10.36 -5.15
N LEU A 131 12.72 10.41 -6.14
CA LEU A 131 12.65 9.49 -7.25
C LEU A 131 12.06 10.20 -8.48
N ARG A 132 12.51 9.81 -9.69
CA ARG A 132 11.93 10.28 -10.96
C ARG A 132 11.41 9.10 -11.76
N LEU A 133 10.30 9.27 -12.45
CA LEU A 133 9.70 8.21 -13.26
C LEU A 133 10.62 7.72 -14.40
N LEU A 134 11.51 8.58 -14.89
CA LEU A 134 12.45 8.25 -15.96
C LEU A 134 13.82 7.74 -15.46
N ASP A 135 14.04 7.67 -14.15
CA ASP A 135 15.25 7.08 -13.59
C ASP A 135 15.31 5.58 -13.92
N ARG A 136 16.55 5.10 -14.11
CA ARG A 136 16.80 3.66 -14.30
C ARG A 136 16.58 2.92 -12.98
N VAL A 137 16.02 1.75 -13.03
CA VAL A 137 15.89 0.87 -11.85
C VAL A 137 17.25 0.58 -11.22
N SER A 138 18.29 0.38 -12.02
CA SER A 138 19.67 0.15 -11.58
C SER A 138 20.29 1.31 -10.78
N PHE A 139 19.71 2.49 -10.80
CA PHE A 139 20.10 3.60 -9.93
C PHE A 139 19.88 3.28 -8.45
N TYR A 140 18.78 2.59 -8.15
CA TYR A 140 18.35 2.25 -6.81
C TYR A 140 18.72 0.81 -6.43
N LEU A 141 18.79 -0.06 -7.44
CA LEU A 141 19.10 -1.49 -7.31
C LEU A 141 20.25 -1.83 -8.28
N PRO A 142 21.51 -1.69 -7.88
CA PRO A 142 22.67 -1.83 -8.78
C PRO A 142 22.75 -3.17 -9.51
N ASP A 143 22.26 -4.26 -8.88
CA ASP A 143 22.29 -5.59 -9.47
C ASP A 143 21.16 -5.83 -10.48
N PHE A 144 20.23 -4.88 -10.65
CA PHE A 144 19.09 -5.04 -11.55
C PHE A 144 19.53 -4.88 -13.01
N GLN A 145 19.42 -5.97 -13.78
CA GLN A 145 19.91 -6.00 -15.15
C GLN A 145 18.97 -5.33 -16.14
N GLU A 146 19.55 -4.69 -17.13
CA GLU A 146 18.91 -4.17 -18.33
C GLU A 146 18.32 -5.28 -19.21
N TRP A 147 17.41 -4.93 -20.10
CA TRP A 147 17.05 -5.82 -21.20
C TRP A 147 18.20 -5.92 -22.22
N ARG A 148 18.42 -7.13 -22.75
CA ARG A 148 19.42 -7.42 -23.77
C ARG A 148 18.79 -8.16 -24.93
N GLY A 149 18.92 -7.60 -26.13
CA GLY A 149 18.51 -8.23 -27.39
C GLY A 149 19.56 -9.20 -27.92
N GLU A 150 19.14 -10.11 -28.79
CA GLU A 150 20.02 -11.11 -29.42
C GLU A 150 21.14 -10.50 -30.26
N ASN A 151 20.91 -9.31 -30.81
CA ASN A 151 21.89 -8.54 -31.58
C ASN A 151 22.86 -7.71 -30.71
N GLY A 152 22.85 -7.90 -29.39
CA GLY A 152 23.66 -7.15 -28.43
C GLY A 152 23.09 -5.78 -28.04
N GLU A 153 21.91 -5.41 -28.55
CA GLU A 153 21.21 -4.18 -28.12
C GLU A 153 20.91 -4.25 -26.62
N LYS A 154 21.00 -3.09 -25.95
CA LYS A 154 20.71 -2.95 -24.53
C LYS A 154 19.68 -1.85 -24.33
N LYS A 155 18.78 -2.05 -23.38
CA LYS A 155 17.79 -1.06 -23.00
C LYS A 155 17.60 -1.06 -21.49
N ASP A 156 17.83 0.08 -20.86
CA ASP A 156 17.53 0.27 -19.44
C ASP A 156 16.02 0.13 -19.18
N ILE A 157 15.70 -0.45 -18.03
CA ILE A 157 14.35 -0.47 -17.48
C ILE A 157 14.23 0.71 -16.52
N ARG A 158 13.17 1.50 -16.67
CA ARG A 158 12.90 2.70 -15.88
C ARG A 158 11.77 2.47 -14.90
N ILE A 159 11.63 3.35 -13.91
CA ILE A 159 10.56 3.31 -12.93
C ILE A 159 9.19 3.29 -13.61
N ILE A 160 8.99 4.14 -14.62
CA ILE A 160 7.73 4.18 -15.38
C ILE A 160 7.41 2.84 -16.05
N ASP A 161 8.41 2.09 -16.50
CA ASP A 161 8.22 0.81 -17.18
C ASP A 161 7.69 -0.26 -16.20
N LEU A 162 8.11 -0.20 -14.93
CA LEU A 162 7.58 -1.03 -13.86
C LEU A 162 6.13 -0.63 -13.53
N MET A 163 5.86 0.66 -13.38
CA MET A 163 4.52 1.17 -13.03
C MET A 163 3.47 0.86 -14.09
N THR A 164 3.86 0.84 -15.36
CA THR A 164 2.96 0.64 -16.50
C THR A 164 2.98 -0.77 -17.07
N HIS A 165 3.69 -1.69 -16.44
CA HIS A 165 3.82 -3.08 -16.91
C HIS A 165 4.40 -3.20 -18.33
N THR A 166 5.39 -2.35 -18.66
CA THR A 166 6.08 -2.33 -19.95
C THR A 166 7.57 -2.67 -19.84
N SER A 167 8.01 -3.21 -18.70
CA SER A 167 9.41 -3.49 -18.38
C SER A 167 10.01 -4.70 -19.11
N GLY A 168 9.17 -5.63 -19.58
CA GLY A 168 9.60 -6.91 -20.10
C GLY A 168 9.89 -7.99 -19.03
N LEU A 169 9.66 -7.69 -17.74
CA LEU A 169 9.73 -8.73 -16.70
C LEU A 169 8.66 -9.81 -16.92
N PRO A 170 8.97 -11.09 -16.62
CA PRO A 170 7.98 -12.16 -16.66
C PRO A 170 6.77 -11.84 -15.78
N PRO A 171 5.58 -12.39 -16.09
CA PRO A 171 4.36 -12.14 -15.30
C PRO A 171 4.51 -12.52 -13.83
N TYR A 172 5.23 -13.62 -13.57
CA TYR A 172 5.37 -14.25 -12.27
C TYR A 172 6.74 -14.94 -12.12
N ALA A 173 7.15 -15.23 -10.89
CA ALA A 173 8.37 -16.00 -10.62
C ALA A 173 8.05 -17.50 -10.46
N PRO A 174 8.98 -18.40 -10.76
CA PRO A 174 8.81 -19.84 -10.57
C PRO A 174 8.91 -20.18 -9.06
N VAL A 175 7.79 -20.02 -8.34
CA VAL A 175 7.73 -20.08 -6.87
C VAL A 175 8.35 -21.37 -6.32
N SER A 176 7.99 -22.53 -6.88
CA SER A 176 8.47 -23.84 -6.38
C SER A 176 9.99 -23.98 -6.54
N GLU A 177 10.55 -23.57 -7.67
CA GLU A 177 12.00 -23.63 -7.92
C GLU A 177 12.77 -22.68 -7.00
N LEU A 178 12.24 -21.48 -6.80
CA LEU A 178 12.86 -20.49 -5.90
C LEU A 178 12.77 -20.93 -4.44
N GLN A 179 11.67 -21.56 -4.06
CA GLN A 179 11.48 -22.10 -2.72
C GLN A 179 12.44 -23.26 -2.44
N GLU A 180 12.65 -24.14 -3.41
CA GLU A 180 13.64 -25.22 -3.32
C GLU A 180 15.07 -24.67 -3.21
N LYS A 181 15.40 -23.66 -4.03
CA LYS A 181 16.75 -23.09 -4.09
C LYS A 181 17.10 -22.23 -2.88
N TYR A 182 16.16 -21.41 -2.41
CA TYR A 182 16.45 -20.37 -1.43
C TYR A 182 15.73 -20.57 -0.08
N GLY A 183 14.82 -21.54 0.01
CA GLY A 183 13.93 -21.70 1.16
C GLY A 183 12.76 -20.70 1.15
N SER A 184 11.95 -20.73 2.19
CA SER A 184 10.77 -19.87 2.34
C SER A 184 10.62 -19.44 3.80
N PRO A 185 10.31 -18.15 4.07
CA PRO A 185 10.28 -17.05 3.10
C PRO A 185 11.69 -16.54 2.76
N ASN A 186 11.92 -16.13 1.51
CA ASN A 186 13.22 -15.59 1.12
C ASN A 186 13.09 -14.38 0.18
N PRO A 187 12.90 -13.16 0.72
CA PRO A 187 12.83 -11.94 -0.07
C PRO A 187 14.10 -11.66 -0.88
N LYS A 188 15.29 -11.97 -0.32
CA LYS A 188 16.56 -11.76 -0.99
C LYS A 188 16.69 -12.63 -2.24
N GLY A 189 16.38 -13.93 -2.13
CA GLY A 189 16.43 -14.84 -3.28
C GLY A 189 15.43 -14.46 -4.37
N LEU A 190 14.25 -13.96 -4.00
CA LEU A 190 13.29 -13.45 -4.96
C LEU A 190 13.84 -12.21 -5.69
N MET A 191 14.46 -11.27 -4.99
CA MET A 191 15.04 -10.08 -5.62
C MET A 191 16.24 -10.42 -6.49
N GLU A 192 17.07 -11.39 -6.12
CA GLU A 192 18.15 -11.91 -6.96
C GLU A 192 17.59 -12.46 -8.29
N TYR A 193 16.53 -13.27 -8.22
CA TYR A 193 15.84 -13.75 -9.41
C TYR A 193 15.29 -12.59 -10.25
N ILE A 194 14.54 -11.66 -9.67
CA ILE A 194 13.95 -10.53 -10.40
C ILE A 194 15.04 -9.69 -11.07
N SER A 195 16.16 -9.45 -10.39
CA SER A 195 17.26 -8.64 -10.90
C SER A 195 17.94 -9.28 -12.12
N THR A 196 17.98 -10.61 -12.19
CA THR A 196 18.78 -11.34 -13.18
C THR A 196 17.96 -12.14 -14.21
N CYS A 197 16.65 -12.36 -13.99
CA CYS A 197 15.83 -13.14 -14.90
C CYS A 197 15.77 -12.53 -16.30
N LYS A 198 15.59 -13.37 -17.31
CA LYS A 198 15.44 -12.94 -18.71
C LYS A 198 14.25 -11.97 -18.84
N ARG A 199 14.43 -10.87 -19.56
CA ARG A 199 13.36 -9.96 -19.97
C ARG A 199 12.74 -10.50 -21.24
N GLU A 200 11.43 -10.68 -21.28
CA GLU A 200 10.72 -11.35 -22.38
C GLU A 200 10.61 -10.49 -23.64
N PHE A 201 10.67 -9.18 -23.48
CA PHE A 201 10.62 -8.22 -24.59
C PHE A 201 11.33 -6.91 -24.22
N LYS A 202 11.65 -6.13 -25.26
CA LYS A 202 12.26 -4.80 -25.10
C LYS A 202 11.31 -3.84 -24.36
N PRO A 203 11.77 -3.14 -23.31
CA PRO A 203 10.94 -2.20 -22.57
C PRO A 203 10.22 -1.20 -23.47
N GLN A 204 8.96 -0.89 -23.14
CA GLN A 204 8.08 0.04 -23.86
C GLN A 204 7.58 -0.44 -25.24
N THR A 205 7.83 -1.68 -25.63
CA THR A 205 7.33 -2.22 -26.91
C THR A 205 6.06 -3.04 -26.76
N LYS A 206 5.76 -3.52 -25.56
CA LYS A 206 4.60 -4.37 -25.26
C LYS A 206 4.11 -4.14 -23.85
N PHE A 207 2.81 -4.25 -23.62
CA PHE A 207 2.22 -4.36 -22.28
C PHE A 207 2.16 -5.84 -21.86
N GLN A 208 2.65 -6.13 -20.65
CA GLN A 208 2.49 -7.43 -20.01
C GLN A 208 2.42 -7.26 -18.52
N TYR A 209 1.25 -7.55 -17.96
CA TYR A 209 1.06 -7.50 -16.51
C TYR A 209 2.07 -8.42 -15.80
N SER A 210 2.78 -7.87 -14.81
CA SER A 210 3.80 -8.58 -14.04
C SER A 210 3.74 -8.19 -12.57
N CYS A 211 3.56 -9.17 -11.70
CA CYS A 211 3.66 -8.96 -10.26
C CYS A 211 5.07 -8.54 -9.84
N LEU A 212 6.10 -8.99 -10.59
CA LEU A 212 7.49 -8.68 -10.30
C LEU A 212 7.81 -7.19 -10.43
N ASN A 213 7.10 -6.46 -11.29
CA ASN A 213 7.23 -5.01 -11.41
C ASN A 213 6.97 -4.31 -10.06
N TYR A 214 5.89 -4.66 -9.40
CA TYR A 214 5.49 -4.00 -8.16
C TYR A 214 6.26 -4.50 -6.93
N ILE A 215 6.75 -5.73 -6.94
CA ILE A 215 7.72 -6.22 -5.96
C ILE A 215 9.04 -5.42 -6.09
N THR A 216 9.48 -5.14 -7.31
CA THR A 216 10.65 -4.28 -7.55
C THR A 216 10.42 -2.86 -7.06
N LEU A 217 9.26 -2.26 -7.34
CA LEU A 217 8.90 -0.91 -6.84
C LEU A 217 8.85 -0.88 -5.32
N GLN A 218 8.29 -1.89 -4.66
CA GLN A 218 8.34 -2.01 -3.20
C GLN A 218 9.78 -1.95 -2.70
N HIS A 219 10.68 -2.75 -3.29
CA HIS A 219 12.06 -2.79 -2.85
C HIS A 219 12.80 -1.48 -3.08
N ILE A 220 12.48 -0.76 -4.15
CA ILE A 220 13.01 0.60 -4.41
C ILE A 220 12.52 1.59 -3.33
N ILE A 221 11.22 1.57 -2.98
CA ILE A 221 10.68 2.40 -1.92
C ILE A 221 11.41 2.13 -0.59
N GLU A 222 11.59 0.87 -0.23
CA GLU A 222 12.30 0.45 0.98
C GLU A 222 13.76 0.87 0.96
N THR A 223 14.42 0.81 -0.21
CA THR A 223 15.81 1.25 -0.39
C THR A 223 15.97 2.77 -0.20
N ILE A 224 15.06 3.57 -0.75
CA ILE A 224 15.12 5.04 -0.67
C ILE A 224 14.78 5.52 0.75
N THR A 225 13.77 4.91 1.38
CA THR A 225 13.21 5.42 2.64
C THR A 225 13.84 4.81 3.88
N GLY A 226 14.43 3.62 3.76
CA GLY A 226 14.87 2.82 4.90
C GLY A 226 13.71 2.24 5.73
N GLN A 227 12.46 2.41 5.29
CA GLN A 227 11.25 1.91 5.93
C GLN A 227 10.67 0.75 5.13
N SER A 228 9.91 -0.14 5.79
CA SER A 228 9.08 -1.10 5.06
C SER A 228 8.01 -0.38 4.25
N LEU A 229 7.56 -0.96 3.13
CA LEU A 229 6.43 -0.42 2.38
C LEU A 229 5.18 -0.28 3.26
N ARG A 230 4.97 -1.22 4.20
CA ARG A 230 3.88 -1.16 5.17
C ARG A 230 3.93 0.14 5.98
N ASP A 231 5.06 0.40 6.64
CA ASP A 231 5.21 1.54 7.53
C ASP A 231 5.14 2.85 6.75
N PHE A 232 5.79 2.91 5.59
CA PHE A 232 5.73 4.07 4.70
C PHE A 232 4.30 4.36 4.22
N ALA A 233 3.56 3.35 3.74
CA ALA A 233 2.19 3.53 3.27
C ALA A 233 1.24 3.87 4.41
N LYS A 234 1.42 3.24 5.58
CA LYS A 234 0.63 3.54 6.76
C LYS A 234 0.78 5.01 7.17
N GLU A 235 2.01 5.47 7.33
CA GLU A 235 2.31 6.85 7.75
C GLU A 235 1.88 7.89 6.71
N ASN A 236 2.12 7.64 5.43
CA ASN A 236 1.99 8.65 4.38
C ASN A 236 0.68 8.56 3.58
N ILE A 237 -0.11 7.49 3.73
CA ILE A 237 -1.36 7.29 3.00
C ILE A 237 -2.49 6.94 3.97
N PHE A 238 -2.40 5.80 4.68
CA PHE A 238 -3.55 5.25 5.39
C PHE A 238 -3.95 6.08 6.60
N ASP A 239 -2.99 6.50 7.42
CA ASP A 239 -3.26 7.33 8.61
C ASP A 239 -3.73 8.73 8.20
N ILE A 240 -3.13 9.34 7.16
CA ILE A 240 -3.52 10.65 6.64
C ILE A 240 -4.97 10.64 6.11
N LEU A 241 -5.35 9.57 5.41
CA LEU A 241 -6.69 9.40 4.85
C LEU A 241 -7.70 8.80 5.85
N GLY A 242 -7.27 8.49 7.10
CA GLY A 242 -8.12 7.88 8.11
C GLY A 242 -8.59 6.46 7.75
N MET A 243 -7.81 5.71 6.97
CA MET A 243 -8.11 4.35 6.54
C MET A 243 -7.80 3.33 7.64
N GLN A 244 -8.56 3.39 8.74
CA GLN A 244 -8.30 2.65 9.99
C GLN A 244 -8.35 1.12 9.85
N TYR A 245 -8.95 0.61 8.77
CA TYR A 245 -9.14 -0.82 8.50
C TYR A 245 -8.35 -1.29 7.28
N THR A 246 -7.31 -0.52 6.91
CA THR A 246 -6.41 -0.85 5.80
C THR A 246 -4.99 -0.97 6.34
N ASP A 247 -4.37 -2.15 6.17
CA ASP A 247 -3.00 -2.37 6.58
C ASP A 247 -2.39 -3.53 5.75
N TYR A 248 -1.08 -3.64 5.78
CA TYR A 248 -0.39 -4.87 5.42
C TYR A 248 -0.35 -5.77 6.64
N LEU A 249 -0.68 -7.05 6.47
CA LEU A 249 -0.61 -8.05 7.54
C LEU A 249 0.55 -9.03 7.27
N PRO A 250 1.80 -8.68 7.65
CA PRO A 250 2.95 -9.53 7.44
C PRO A 250 2.77 -10.88 8.14
N THR A 251 3.16 -11.95 7.46
CA THR A 251 3.05 -13.31 7.97
C THR A 251 4.41 -13.99 8.06
N ILE A 252 4.51 -14.95 8.99
CA ILE A 252 5.63 -15.88 9.09
C ILE A 252 5.09 -17.30 9.09
N GLN A 253 5.89 -18.24 8.60
CA GLN A 253 5.57 -19.65 8.69
C GLN A 253 6.16 -20.23 10.00
N GLN A 254 5.32 -20.87 10.81
CA GLN A 254 5.73 -21.60 11.99
C GLN A 254 6.35 -22.95 11.63
N GLN A 255 7.02 -23.58 12.60
CA GLN A 255 7.65 -24.90 12.40
C GLN A 255 6.65 -26.00 12.02
N ASP A 256 5.39 -25.88 12.45
CA ASP A 256 4.29 -26.79 12.08
C ASP A 256 3.71 -26.52 10.68
N GLY A 257 4.30 -25.59 9.94
CA GLY A 257 3.89 -25.22 8.59
C GLY A 257 2.76 -24.18 8.51
N LYS A 258 2.17 -23.78 9.63
CA LYS A 258 1.10 -22.78 9.65
C LYS A 258 1.64 -21.37 9.47
N TRP A 259 0.89 -20.56 8.72
CA TRP A 259 1.16 -19.14 8.57
C TRP A 259 0.41 -18.34 9.63
N ILE A 260 1.10 -17.44 10.29
CA ILE A 260 0.53 -16.53 11.29
C ILE A 260 0.90 -15.09 10.98
N ASN A 261 0.01 -14.16 11.33
CA ASN A 261 0.28 -12.73 11.23
C ASN A 261 1.25 -12.30 12.33
N THR A 262 2.22 -11.47 12.01
CA THR A 262 3.21 -10.93 12.96
C THR A 262 2.74 -9.64 13.63
N VAL A 263 1.64 -9.06 13.15
CA VAL A 263 1.02 -7.86 13.72
C VAL A 263 -0.39 -8.16 14.18
N ALA A 264 -0.83 -7.46 15.22
CA ALA A 264 -2.20 -7.58 15.72
C ALA A 264 -3.17 -6.98 14.69
N CYS A 265 -4.28 -7.69 14.45
CA CYS A 265 -5.38 -7.23 13.62
C CYS A 265 -6.68 -7.25 14.46
N PRO A 266 -7.06 -6.11 15.07
CA PRO A 266 -8.24 -6.05 15.93
C PRO A 266 -9.57 -6.31 15.21
N TRP A 267 -9.58 -6.24 13.87
CA TRP A 267 -10.75 -6.45 13.01
C TRP A 267 -10.73 -7.79 12.26
N MET A 268 -9.99 -8.77 12.78
CA MET A 268 -9.84 -10.09 12.14
C MET A 268 -11.18 -10.79 11.89
N ASP A 269 -12.15 -10.63 12.76
CA ASP A 269 -13.50 -11.16 12.67
C ASP A 269 -14.33 -10.57 11.50
N ARG A 270 -13.90 -9.40 11.00
CA ARG A 270 -14.55 -8.72 9.88
C ARG A 270 -13.96 -9.11 8.52
N ILE A 271 -12.81 -9.79 8.50
CA ILE A 271 -12.13 -10.15 7.26
C ILE A 271 -12.86 -11.28 6.55
N ALA A 272 -13.19 -11.06 5.27
CA ALA A 272 -13.67 -12.10 4.39
C ALA A 272 -12.53 -13.07 4.05
N PRO A 273 -12.70 -14.40 4.25
CA PRO A 273 -11.69 -15.36 3.82
C PRO A 273 -11.64 -15.44 2.29
N THR A 274 -10.45 -15.73 1.76
CA THR A 274 -10.21 -15.77 0.31
C THR A 274 -10.26 -17.16 -0.27
N GLU A 275 -9.70 -18.16 0.41
CA GLU A 275 -9.46 -19.48 -0.17
C GLU A 275 -9.55 -20.60 0.87
N LYS A 276 -10.25 -21.70 0.50
CA LYS A 276 -10.20 -22.95 1.24
C LYS A 276 -8.94 -23.71 0.89
N GLN A 277 -8.15 -24.07 1.90
CA GLN A 277 -6.93 -24.83 1.74
C GLN A 277 -7.20 -26.35 1.66
N LYS A 278 -6.19 -27.10 1.19
CA LYS A 278 -6.28 -28.57 1.08
C LYS A 278 -6.50 -29.28 2.41
N ASP A 279 -6.01 -28.72 3.50
CA ASP A 279 -6.18 -29.23 4.86
C ASP A 279 -7.54 -28.90 5.48
N GLY A 280 -8.42 -28.20 4.73
CA GLY A 280 -9.74 -27.78 5.20
C GLY A 280 -9.73 -26.44 5.95
N SER A 281 -8.60 -25.82 6.20
CA SER A 281 -8.53 -24.46 6.73
C SER A 281 -8.92 -23.42 5.66
N VAL A 282 -9.09 -22.16 6.07
CA VAL A 282 -9.34 -21.04 5.16
C VAL A 282 -8.30 -19.96 5.37
N LEU A 283 -7.84 -19.34 4.29
CA LEU A 283 -7.03 -18.13 4.38
C LEU A 283 -7.92 -16.95 4.76
N CYS A 284 -7.63 -16.34 5.89
CA CYS A 284 -8.36 -15.20 6.44
C CYS A 284 -7.37 -14.23 7.10
N GLY A 285 -7.25 -13.01 6.59
CA GLY A 285 -6.25 -12.06 7.05
C GLY A 285 -4.81 -12.43 6.71
N GLN A 286 -4.62 -13.33 5.77
CA GLN A 286 -3.34 -13.75 5.23
C GLN A 286 -3.35 -13.56 3.72
N VAL A 287 -2.25 -13.04 3.17
CA VAL A 287 -2.15 -12.82 1.73
C VAL A 287 -2.38 -14.11 0.95
N HIS A 288 -3.29 -14.05 -0.01
CA HIS A 288 -3.65 -15.20 -0.81
C HIS A 288 -2.60 -15.50 -1.91
N ASP A 289 -1.88 -14.49 -2.42
CA ASP A 289 -0.85 -14.66 -3.45
C ASP A 289 0.34 -15.48 -2.92
N PRO A 290 0.61 -16.69 -3.47
CA PRO A 290 1.72 -17.54 -3.02
C PRO A 290 3.08 -16.85 -3.14
N LEU A 291 3.31 -16.05 -4.18
CA LEU A 291 4.58 -15.34 -4.37
C LEU A 291 4.82 -14.34 -3.23
N ALA A 292 3.82 -13.55 -2.88
CA ALA A 292 3.89 -12.61 -1.78
C ALA A 292 4.03 -13.34 -0.43
N ARG A 293 3.24 -14.38 -0.19
CA ARG A 293 3.22 -15.12 1.06
C ARG A 293 4.49 -15.95 1.29
N ILE A 294 4.93 -16.72 0.28
CA ILE A 294 5.98 -17.72 0.44
C ILE A 294 7.36 -17.11 0.25
N LEU A 295 7.57 -16.32 -0.78
CA LEU A 295 8.89 -15.79 -1.13
C LEU A 295 9.17 -14.42 -0.53
N LYS A 296 8.17 -13.55 -0.43
CA LYS A 296 8.33 -12.19 0.09
C LYS A 296 8.08 -12.07 1.61
N GLY A 297 7.72 -13.16 2.25
CA GLY A 297 7.44 -13.16 3.69
C GLY A 297 6.05 -12.67 4.06
N GLY A 298 5.10 -12.73 3.11
CA GLY A 298 3.70 -12.48 3.39
C GLY A 298 3.33 -11.00 3.58
N ILE A 299 4.03 -10.09 2.91
CA ILE A 299 3.61 -8.69 2.89
C ILE A 299 2.49 -8.53 1.87
N SER A 300 1.31 -8.18 2.34
CA SER A 300 0.12 -7.93 1.52
C SER A 300 -0.71 -6.81 2.12
N VAL A 301 -1.46 -6.12 1.30
CA VAL A 301 -2.54 -5.20 1.73
C VAL A 301 -3.82 -6.00 1.87
N ASN A 302 -4.46 -5.89 3.01
CA ASN A 302 -5.82 -6.37 3.25
C ASN A 302 -6.79 -5.21 3.29
#